data_490b06742cc548b2b9e399dc3ea0abcd
#
_entry.id   490b06742cc548b2b9e399dc3ea0abcd
#
_cell.length_a   1.000
_cell.length_b   1.000
_cell.length_c   1.000
_cell.angle_alpha   90.00
_cell.angle_beta   90.00
_cell.angle_gamma   90.00
#
_symmetry.space_group_name_H-M   'P 1'
#
loop_
_entity.id
_entity.type
_entity.pdbx_description
1 polymer ?
#
loop_
_entity_poly.entity_id
_entity_poly.type
_entity_poly.pdbx_seq_one_letter_code
_entity_poly.pdbx_strand_id
1 'polypeptide(L)'
;TVLFFLSLVGISDTSSGYIAAVAVILWLTVLFANYAEALSEGRGKAQADSLRAVKRDIAAHVVKEDAITHTDKDTILQACQKAGMSIPSAKLQKGDIYYVVAGEQIPADGEIIAGAATVDESAITGESAPVVRESGGDRSSVTGGTVILSDWLVVRVTQESGKSFLDQMIAMVEE
;
A
#
# COMPACT_ATOMS: atom_id res chain seq x y z
N THR A 1 21.36 24.00 -30.94
CA THR A 1 22.81 23.74 -30.97
C THR A 1 23.39 23.72 -32.40
N VAL A 2 22.79 22.96 -33.33
CA VAL A 2 23.27 22.89 -34.74
C VAL A 2 23.29 24.27 -35.42
N LEU A 3 22.23 25.08 -35.26
CA LEU A 3 22.18 26.44 -35.81
C LEU A 3 23.24 27.39 -35.23
N PHE A 4 23.64 27.20 -33.99
CA PHE A 4 24.74 27.95 -33.35
C PHE A 4 26.07 27.64 -34.01
N PHE A 5 26.38 26.37 -34.27
CA PHE A 5 27.59 25.96 -34.97
C PHE A 5 27.60 26.47 -36.41
N LEU A 6 26.45 26.42 -37.12
CA LEU A 6 26.31 26.97 -38.48
C LEU A 6 26.50 28.49 -38.53
N SER A 7 26.06 29.23 -37.51
CA SER A 7 26.29 30.67 -37.38
C SER A 7 27.75 31.01 -37.08
N LEU A 8 28.43 30.17 -36.30
CA LEU A 8 29.87 30.37 -36.00
C LEU A 8 30.75 30.16 -37.24
N VAL A 9 30.31 29.31 -38.17
CA VAL A 9 31.00 29.04 -39.46
C VAL A 9 30.64 30.06 -40.53
N GLY A 10 29.78 31.06 -40.22
CA GLY A 10 29.43 32.14 -41.16
C GLY A 10 28.41 31.75 -42.21
N ILE A 11 27.67 30.66 -42.04
CA ILE A 11 26.68 30.14 -43.02
C ILE A 11 25.29 30.75 -42.78
N SER A 12 25.07 31.50 -41.69
CA SER A 12 23.80 32.17 -41.39
C SER A 12 23.98 33.66 -41.10
N ASP A 13 23.09 34.49 -41.64
CA ASP A 13 23.07 35.95 -41.44
C ASP A 13 22.55 36.38 -40.04
N THR A 14 22.22 35.42 -39.16
CA THR A 14 21.68 35.69 -37.83
C THR A 14 22.81 35.90 -36.82
N SER A 15 22.71 36.95 -36.00
CA SER A 15 23.71 37.26 -34.98
C SER A 15 23.99 36.04 -34.11
N SER A 16 25.26 35.61 -34.03
CA SER A 16 25.72 34.48 -33.21
C SER A 16 25.32 34.62 -31.73
N GLY A 17 25.26 35.87 -31.21
CA GLY A 17 24.81 36.15 -29.84
C GLY A 17 23.33 35.83 -29.63
N TYR A 18 22.46 36.10 -30.57
CA TYR A 18 21.04 35.76 -30.49
C TYR A 18 20.84 34.23 -30.46
N ILE A 19 21.49 33.52 -31.36
CA ILE A 19 21.41 32.06 -31.43
C ILE A 19 21.97 31.42 -30.17
N ALA A 20 23.06 31.96 -29.62
CA ALA A 20 23.61 31.49 -28.32
C ALA A 20 22.62 31.69 -27.16
N ALA A 21 21.98 32.86 -27.09
CA ALA A 21 20.99 33.13 -26.03
C ALA A 21 19.79 32.18 -26.14
N VAL A 22 19.26 31.97 -27.32
CA VAL A 22 18.16 31.01 -27.57
C VAL A 22 18.58 29.59 -27.21
N ALA A 23 19.79 29.17 -27.58
CA ALA A 23 20.30 27.85 -27.25
C ALA A 23 20.43 27.66 -25.73
N VAL A 24 20.92 28.64 -24.98
CA VAL A 24 21.02 28.61 -23.53
C VAL A 24 19.64 28.48 -22.86
N ILE A 25 18.66 29.29 -23.33
CA ILE A 25 17.28 29.23 -22.80
C ILE A 25 16.67 27.83 -23.02
N LEU A 26 16.81 27.29 -24.24
CA LEU A 26 16.31 25.95 -24.57
C LEU A 26 16.99 24.85 -23.69
N TRP A 27 18.30 24.96 -23.49
CA TRP A 27 19.04 24.05 -22.60
C TRP A 27 18.54 24.13 -21.16
N LEU A 28 18.36 25.34 -20.62
CA LEU A 28 17.82 25.54 -19.30
C LEU A 28 16.40 24.97 -19.17
N THR A 29 15.57 25.15 -20.19
CA THR A 29 14.21 24.59 -20.23
C THR A 29 14.24 23.06 -20.15
N VAL A 30 15.09 22.42 -20.95
CA VAL A 30 15.23 20.95 -20.95
C VAL A 30 15.78 20.45 -19.60
N LEU A 31 16.80 21.11 -19.06
CA LEU A 31 17.32 20.75 -17.75
C LEU A 31 16.26 20.88 -16.64
N PHE A 32 15.45 21.93 -16.69
CA PHE A 32 14.39 22.16 -15.70
C PHE A 32 13.27 21.12 -15.85
N ALA A 33 12.90 20.76 -17.07
CA ALA A 33 11.92 19.71 -17.33
C ALA A 33 12.39 18.35 -16.81
N ASN A 34 13.61 17.95 -17.14
CA ASN A 34 14.20 16.69 -16.64
C ASN A 34 14.34 16.67 -15.10
N TYR A 35 14.71 17.82 -14.50
CA TYR A 35 14.79 17.94 -13.04
C TYR A 35 13.41 17.78 -12.39
N ALA A 36 12.36 18.42 -12.95
CA ALA A 36 11.00 18.31 -12.44
C ALA A 36 10.46 16.89 -12.56
N GLU A 37 10.76 16.19 -13.66
CA GLU A 37 10.41 14.80 -13.89
C GLU A 37 11.09 13.87 -12.86
N ALA A 38 12.41 14.00 -12.69
CA ALA A 38 13.17 13.22 -11.70
C ALA A 38 12.67 13.43 -10.27
N LEU A 39 12.28 14.67 -9.94
CA LEU A 39 11.70 14.99 -8.62
C LEU A 39 10.33 14.33 -8.41
N SER A 40 9.50 14.30 -9.46
CA SER A 40 8.19 13.66 -9.45
C SER A 40 8.30 12.13 -9.27
N GLU A 41 9.18 11.48 -10.04
CA GLU A 41 9.45 10.05 -9.91
C GLU A 41 10.01 9.68 -8.53
N GLY A 42 10.91 10.49 -7.99
CA GLY A 42 11.48 10.27 -6.65
C GLY A 42 10.44 10.28 -5.54
N ARG A 43 9.42 11.13 -5.64
CA ARG A 43 8.30 11.17 -4.67
C ARG A 43 7.40 9.95 -4.80
N GLY A 44 7.07 9.51 -6.00
CA GLY A 44 6.26 8.32 -6.24
C GLY A 44 6.93 7.06 -5.65
N LYS A 45 8.22 6.86 -5.93
CA LYS A 45 8.99 5.73 -5.37
C LYS A 45 9.05 5.75 -3.85
N ALA A 46 9.31 6.90 -3.22
CA ALA A 46 9.35 7.01 -1.76
C ALA A 46 8.01 6.66 -1.12
N GLN A 47 6.89 7.01 -1.74
CA GLN A 47 5.56 6.69 -1.26
C GLN A 47 5.25 5.19 -1.44
N ALA A 48 5.59 4.59 -2.56
CA ALA A 48 5.46 3.16 -2.80
C ALA A 48 6.32 2.34 -1.82
N ASP A 49 7.56 2.76 -1.55
CA ASP A 49 8.45 2.10 -0.59
C ASP A 49 7.92 2.19 0.84
N SER A 50 7.30 3.31 1.22
CA SER A 50 6.63 3.46 2.53
C SER A 50 5.47 2.49 2.68
N LEU A 51 4.63 2.34 1.66
CA LEU A 51 3.52 1.38 1.65
C LEU A 51 4.01 -0.08 1.69
N ARG A 52 5.10 -0.39 0.97
CA ARG A 52 5.73 -1.71 1.02
C ARG A 52 6.34 -2.04 2.39
N ALA A 53 6.92 -1.05 3.07
CA ALA A 53 7.49 -1.24 4.41
C ALA A 53 6.41 -1.64 5.42
N VAL A 54 5.23 -1.06 5.34
CA VAL A 54 4.07 -1.41 6.19
C VAL A 54 3.68 -2.89 6.03
N LYS A 55 3.83 -3.46 4.82
CA LYS A 55 3.42 -4.85 4.52
C LYS A 55 4.45 -5.91 4.91
N ARG A 56 5.75 -5.57 4.98
CA ARG A 56 6.84 -6.58 5.05
C ARG A 56 6.96 -7.33 6.37
N ASP A 57 6.54 -6.73 7.48
CA ASP A 57 6.83 -7.26 8.82
C ASP A 57 5.59 -7.63 9.64
N ILE A 58 4.41 -7.77 9.01
CA ILE A 58 3.20 -8.13 9.72
C ILE A 58 3.18 -9.64 9.95
N ALA A 59 3.13 -10.04 11.22
CA ALA A 59 2.88 -11.43 11.59
C ALA A 59 1.38 -11.74 11.47
N ALA A 60 1.04 -12.86 10.85
CA ALA A 60 -0.31 -13.37 10.76
C ALA A 60 -0.47 -14.60 11.68
N HIS A 61 -1.47 -14.59 12.52
CA HIS A 61 -1.81 -15.70 13.40
C HIS A 61 -2.83 -16.61 12.73
N VAL A 62 -2.34 -17.56 11.93
CA VAL A 62 -3.19 -18.49 11.16
C VAL A 62 -3.76 -19.58 12.03
N VAL A 63 -5.04 -19.87 11.85
CA VAL A 63 -5.77 -20.92 12.58
C VAL A 63 -6.49 -21.85 11.58
N LYS A 64 -6.71 -23.10 12.00
CA LYS A 64 -7.51 -24.05 11.22
C LYS A 64 -9.00 -23.80 11.45
N GLU A 65 -9.82 -24.11 10.46
CA GLU A 65 -11.27 -23.92 10.51
C GLU A 65 -11.93 -24.64 11.70
N ASP A 66 -11.38 -25.77 12.11
CA ASP A 66 -11.85 -26.54 13.29
C ASP A 66 -11.80 -25.72 14.60
N ALA A 67 -10.93 -24.73 14.72
CA ALA A 67 -10.80 -23.87 15.90
C ALA A 67 -11.98 -22.88 16.05
N ILE A 68 -12.78 -22.69 14.98
CA ILE A 68 -13.86 -21.68 14.92
C ILE A 68 -15.22 -22.28 15.19
N THR A 69 -15.33 -23.61 15.26
CA THR A 69 -16.60 -24.36 15.41
C THR A 69 -17.25 -24.18 16.80
N HIS A 70 -16.67 -23.32 17.65
CA HIS A 70 -17.16 -23.03 19.00
C HIS A 70 -18.15 -21.85 18.98
N THR A 71 -19.27 -22.01 19.67
CA THR A 71 -20.44 -21.12 19.58
C THR A 71 -20.32 -19.83 20.41
N ASP A 72 -19.36 -19.73 21.33
CA ASP A 72 -19.22 -18.60 22.26
C ASP A 72 -17.98 -17.75 21.90
N LYS A 73 -18.15 -16.41 21.89
CA LYS A 73 -17.12 -15.44 21.49
C LYS A 73 -15.80 -15.63 22.26
N ASP A 74 -15.87 -15.77 23.59
CA ASP A 74 -14.67 -15.89 24.43
C ASP A 74 -13.95 -17.22 24.19
N THR A 75 -14.70 -18.26 23.84
CA THR A 75 -14.15 -19.59 23.55
C THR A 75 -13.45 -19.61 22.20
N ILE A 76 -13.99 -18.90 21.19
CA ILE A 76 -13.36 -18.78 19.84
C ILE A 76 -11.98 -18.15 19.96
N LEU A 77 -11.86 -17.01 20.62
CA LEU A 77 -10.58 -16.31 20.76
C LEU A 77 -9.54 -17.17 21.46
N GLN A 78 -9.90 -17.82 22.60
CA GLN A 78 -9.00 -18.71 23.34
C GLN A 78 -8.56 -19.91 22.50
N ALA A 79 -9.48 -20.51 21.73
CA ALA A 79 -9.16 -21.60 20.82
C ALA A 79 -8.20 -21.14 19.70
N CYS A 80 -8.43 -19.97 19.14
CA CYS A 80 -7.55 -19.37 18.13
C CYS A 80 -6.15 -19.08 18.69
N GLN A 81 -6.05 -18.50 19.88
CA GLN A 81 -4.76 -18.21 20.54
C GLN A 81 -3.97 -19.49 20.86
N LYS A 82 -4.66 -20.57 21.27
CA LYS A 82 -4.03 -21.86 21.58
C LYS A 82 -3.57 -22.62 20.33
N ALA A 83 -4.33 -22.54 19.24
CA ALA A 83 -4.09 -23.28 18.00
C ALA A 83 -3.34 -22.46 16.94
N GLY A 84 -3.22 -21.14 17.12
CA GLY A 84 -2.66 -20.22 16.14
C GLY A 84 -1.17 -20.44 15.91
N MET A 85 -0.79 -20.41 14.63
CA MET A 85 0.60 -20.44 14.18
C MET A 85 0.96 -19.08 13.59
N SER A 86 2.02 -18.46 14.06
CA SER A 86 2.49 -17.20 13.52
C SER A 86 3.31 -17.43 12.22
N ILE A 87 2.88 -16.80 11.13
CA ILE A 87 3.58 -16.80 9.85
C ILE A 87 3.70 -15.36 9.32
N PRO A 88 4.68 -15.06 8.45
CA PRO A 88 4.71 -13.77 7.75
C PRO A 88 3.46 -13.59 6.86
N SER A 89 2.88 -12.38 6.85
CA SER A 89 1.68 -12.06 6.04
C SER A 89 1.85 -12.37 4.55
N ALA A 90 3.08 -12.27 4.03
CA ALA A 90 3.42 -12.60 2.65
C ALA A 90 3.20 -14.08 2.28
N LYS A 91 3.08 -14.98 3.26
CA LYS A 91 2.81 -16.41 3.06
C LYS A 91 1.33 -16.77 3.14
N LEU A 92 0.46 -15.82 3.48
CA LEU A 92 -0.98 -16.04 3.51
C LEU A 92 -1.50 -16.35 2.12
N GLN A 93 -2.39 -17.33 2.04
CA GLN A 93 -3.07 -17.74 0.81
C GLN A 93 -4.56 -17.44 0.92
N LYS A 94 -5.20 -17.27 -0.23
CA LYS A 94 -6.66 -17.13 -0.29
C LYS A 94 -7.34 -18.35 0.34
N GLY A 95 -8.24 -18.08 1.28
CA GLY A 95 -8.95 -19.12 2.04
C GLY A 95 -8.35 -19.40 3.41
N ASP A 96 -7.11 -18.98 3.69
CA ASP A 96 -6.54 -19.08 5.02
C ASP A 96 -7.36 -18.27 6.02
N ILE A 97 -7.40 -18.75 7.26
CA ILE A 97 -8.07 -18.07 8.35
C ILE A 97 -7.02 -17.61 9.34
N TYR A 98 -7.11 -16.34 9.74
CA TYR A 98 -6.27 -15.76 10.78
C TYR A 98 -7.10 -15.02 11.82
N TYR A 99 -6.57 -14.87 13.03
CA TYR A 99 -7.13 -13.96 14.01
C TYR A 99 -6.20 -12.78 14.25
N VAL A 100 -6.76 -11.69 14.70
CA VAL A 100 -6.06 -10.45 15.04
C VAL A 100 -6.74 -9.82 16.25
N VAL A 101 -5.96 -9.24 17.16
CA VAL A 101 -6.43 -8.63 18.41
C VAL A 101 -6.08 -7.15 18.49
N ALA A 102 -6.64 -6.45 19.47
CA ALA A 102 -6.37 -5.02 19.69
C ALA A 102 -4.87 -4.73 19.77
N GLY A 103 -4.43 -3.69 19.07
CA GLY A 103 -3.04 -3.26 18.93
C GLY A 103 -2.29 -3.92 17.78
N GLU A 104 -2.85 -4.93 17.14
CA GLU A 104 -2.24 -5.59 15.98
C GLU A 104 -2.71 -4.99 14.65
N GLN A 105 -1.88 -5.18 13.64
CA GLN A 105 -2.18 -4.78 12.27
C GLN A 105 -2.79 -5.95 11.51
N ILE A 106 -3.82 -5.69 10.69
CA ILE A 106 -4.48 -6.67 9.85
C ILE A 106 -3.51 -7.13 8.75
N PRO A 107 -3.18 -8.43 8.68
CA PRO A 107 -2.11 -8.91 7.80
C PRO A 107 -2.49 -9.04 6.33
N ALA A 108 -3.77 -9.19 6.01
CA ALA A 108 -4.26 -9.37 4.64
C ALA A 108 -5.73 -8.97 4.51
N ASP A 109 -6.14 -8.65 3.28
CA ASP A 109 -7.54 -8.37 2.95
C ASP A 109 -8.40 -9.63 3.15
N GLY A 110 -9.55 -9.45 3.77
CA GLY A 110 -10.39 -10.60 4.06
C GLY A 110 -11.82 -10.25 4.46
N GLU A 111 -12.57 -11.31 4.75
CA GLU A 111 -13.92 -11.25 5.27
C GLU A 111 -13.97 -11.76 6.70
N ILE A 112 -14.61 -10.99 7.57
CA ILE A 112 -14.76 -11.33 8.98
C ILE A 112 -15.76 -12.47 9.11
N ILE A 113 -15.31 -13.58 9.70
CA ILE A 113 -16.15 -14.75 9.96
C ILE A 113 -16.60 -14.83 11.42
N ALA A 114 -15.85 -14.19 12.34
CA ALA A 114 -16.25 -14.09 13.75
C ALA A 114 -15.62 -12.86 14.41
N GLY A 115 -16.31 -12.33 15.42
CA GLY A 115 -15.85 -11.17 16.20
C GLY A 115 -16.42 -9.84 15.71
N ALA A 116 -16.10 -8.79 16.46
CA ALA A 116 -16.39 -7.41 16.12
C ALA A 116 -15.28 -6.55 16.75
N ALA A 117 -14.80 -5.55 16.02
CA ALA A 117 -13.69 -4.71 16.47
C ALA A 117 -13.79 -3.30 15.92
N THR A 118 -13.17 -2.36 16.60
CA THR A 118 -12.93 -1.02 16.07
C THR A 118 -11.60 -0.99 15.33
N VAL A 119 -11.61 -0.52 14.09
CA VAL A 119 -10.44 -0.53 13.20
C VAL A 119 -10.08 0.89 12.81
N ASP A 120 -8.81 1.21 12.86
CA ASP A 120 -8.23 2.43 12.30
C ASP A 120 -7.81 2.18 10.84
N GLU A 121 -8.51 2.81 9.92
CA GLU A 121 -8.27 2.72 8.48
C GLU A 121 -7.56 3.97 7.93
N SER A 122 -7.12 4.87 8.79
CA SER A 122 -6.54 6.17 8.42
C SER A 122 -5.31 6.07 7.50
N ALA A 123 -4.52 5.02 7.67
CA ALA A 123 -3.35 4.76 6.83
C ALA A 123 -3.70 4.50 5.35
N ILE A 124 -4.95 4.10 5.07
CA ILE A 124 -5.43 3.74 3.73
C ILE A 124 -6.41 4.78 3.20
N THR A 125 -7.42 5.14 4.00
CA THR A 125 -8.49 6.06 3.58
C THR A 125 -8.15 7.53 3.80
N GLY A 126 -7.17 7.82 4.67
CA GLY A 126 -6.86 9.16 5.15
C GLY A 126 -7.87 9.70 6.16
N GLU A 127 -8.91 8.94 6.51
CA GLU A 127 -9.91 9.33 7.50
C GLU A 127 -9.48 8.92 8.91
N SER A 128 -9.41 9.86 9.83
CA SER A 128 -8.96 9.60 11.21
C SER A 128 -10.06 9.01 12.13
N ALA A 129 -11.29 8.86 11.64
CA ALA A 129 -12.39 8.31 12.43
C ALA A 129 -12.35 6.78 12.41
N PRO A 130 -12.25 6.11 13.57
CA PRO A 130 -12.28 4.65 13.63
C PRO A 130 -13.61 4.08 13.15
N VAL A 131 -13.55 2.93 12.48
CA VAL A 131 -14.73 2.25 11.92
C VAL A 131 -14.99 0.94 12.66
N VAL A 132 -16.24 0.65 12.96
CA VAL A 132 -16.62 -0.66 13.53
C VAL A 132 -16.76 -1.67 12.40
N ARG A 133 -16.04 -2.77 12.51
CA ARG A 133 -16.08 -3.92 11.62
C ARG A 133 -16.59 -5.14 12.39
N GLU A 134 -17.48 -5.92 11.78
CA GLU A 134 -18.15 -7.05 12.43
C GLU A 134 -18.48 -8.17 11.42
N SER A 135 -18.67 -9.39 11.93
CA SER A 135 -19.07 -10.51 11.09
C SER A 135 -20.50 -10.35 10.58
N GLY A 136 -20.69 -10.54 9.28
CA GLY A 136 -21.98 -10.47 8.59
C GLY A 136 -22.36 -9.07 8.11
N GLY A 137 -23.00 -8.99 6.95
CA GLY A 137 -23.46 -7.75 6.31
C GLY A 137 -22.36 -6.93 5.65
N ASP A 138 -22.65 -5.64 5.44
CA ASP A 138 -21.81 -4.73 4.67
C ASP A 138 -20.50 -4.33 5.40
N ARG A 139 -20.37 -4.64 6.68
CA ARG A 139 -19.21 -4.31 7.51
C ARG A 139 -18.24 -5.46 7.72
N SER A 140 -18.44 -6.57 7.01
CA SER A 140 -17.66 -7.79 7.18
C SER A 140 -16.30 -7.79 6.47
N SER A 141 -16.02 -6.82 5.61
CA SER A 141 -14.73 -6.74 4.91
C SER A 141 -13.69 -5.94 5.70
N VAL A 142 -12.45 -6.40 5.65
CA VAL A 142 -11.29 -5.70 6.22
C VAL A 142 -10.16 -5.60 5.21
N THR A 143 -9.35 -4.55 5.35
CA THR A 143 -8.22 -4.29 4.46
C THR A 143 -6.91 -4.49 5.22
N GLY A 144 -5.98 -5.20 4.62
CA GLY A 144 -4.64 -5.41 5.15
C GLY A 144 -3.89 -4.10 5.33
N GLY A 145 -3.13 -3.98 6.43
CA GLY A 145 -2.41 -2.77 6.77
C GLY A 145 -3.15 -1.82 7.73
N THR A 146 -4.44 -2.03 7.97
CA THR A 146 -5.21 -1.30 8.99
C THR A 146 -4.96 -1.84 10.39
N VAL A 147 -5.27 -1.09 11.45
CA VAL A 147 -4.93 -1.43 12.83
C VAL A 147 -6.19 -1.68 13.66
N ILE A 148 -6.22 -2.77 14.42
CA ILE A 148 -7.28 -3.05 15.39
C ILE A 148 -7.07 -2.18 16.63
N LEU A 149 -8.06 -1.37 16.99
CA LEU A 149 -8.03 -0.51 18.18
C LEU A 149 -8.65 -1.17 19.41
N SER A 150 -9.69 -1.98 19.23
CA SER A 150 -10.36 -2.67 20.33
C SER A 150 -10.84 -4.04 19.89
N ASP A 151 -10.97 -4.95 20.83
CA ASP A 151 -11.52 -6.30 20.63
C ASP A 151 -10.68 -7.19 19.69
N TRP A 152 -11.33 -8.06 18.93
CA TRP A 152 -10.68 -9.04 18.07
C TRP A 152 -11.54 -9.41 16.86
N LEU A 153 -10.87 -9.89 15.82
CA LEU A 153 -11.50 -10.41 14.60
C LEU A 153 -10.89 -11.76 14.23
N VAL A 154 -11.72 -12.64 13.69
CA VAL A 154 -11.29 -13.80 12.90
C VAL A 154 -11.69 -13.55 11.45
N VAL A 155 -10.73 -13.66 10.56
CA VAL A 155 -10.85 -13.21 9.17
C VAL A 155 -10.43 -14.33 8.24
N ARG A 156 -11.18 -14.53 7.18
CA ARG A 156 -10.82 -15.40 6.05
C ARG A 156 -10.23 -14.56 4.93
N VAL A 157 -9.05 -14.90 4.47
CA VAL A 157 -8.36 -14.22 3.37
C VAL A 157 -9.16 -14.37 2.07
N THR A 158 -9.50 -13.24 1.44
CA THR A 158 -10.27 -13.21 0.18
C THR A 158 -9.42 -12.99 -1.05
N GLN A 159 -8.26 -12.36 -0.89
CA GLN A 159 -7.36 -12.01 -1.99
C GLN A 159 -6.12 -12.92 -2.02
N GLU A 160 -5.59 -13.15 -3.22
CA GLU A 160 -4.30 -13.82 -3.39
C GLU A 160 -3.16 -12.90 -2.94
N SER A 161 -2.07 -13.48 -2.45
CA SER A 161 -0.86 -12.72 -2.14
C SER A 161 -0.37 -11.98 -3.38
N GLY A 162 -0.09 -10.68 -3.23
CA GLY A 162 0.29 -9.81 -4.35
C GLY A 162 -0.87 -9.14 -5.09
N LYS A 163 -2.13 -9.41 -4.72
CA LYS A 163 -3.32 -8.78 -5.30
C LYS A 163 -4.17 -8.05 -4.24
N SER A 164 -3.59 -7.72 -3.09
CA SER A 164 -4.28 -6.95 -2.06
C SER A 164 -4.58 -5.54 -2.53
N PHE A 165 -5.50 -4.86 -1.85
CA PHE A 165 -5.81 -3.45 -2.12
C PHE A 165 -4.55 -2.57 -2.07
N LEU A 166 -3.65 -2.81 -1.10
CA LEU A 166 -2.35 -2.13 -1.02
C LEU A 166 -1.45 -2.43 -2.22
N ASP A 167 -1.42 -3.66 -2.72
CA ASP A 167 -0.64 -4.02 -3.91
C ASP A 167 -1.15 -3.27 -5.15
N GLN A 168 -2.46 -3.15 -5.30
CA GLN A 168 -3.07 -2.39 -6.39
C GLN A 168 -2.77 -0.89 -6.29
N MET A 169 -2.80 -0.32 -5.09
CA MET A 169 -2.43 1.09 -4.87
C MET A 169 -0.96 1.33 -5.21
N ILE A 170 -0.06 0.44 -4.78
CA ILE A 170 1.37 0.54 -5.11
C ILE A 170 1.58 0.50 -6.63
N ALA A 171 0.91 -0.42 -7.32
CA ALA A 171 1.01 -0.53 -8.77
C ALA A 171 0.54 0.74 -9.51
N MET A 172 -0.54 1.38 -9.03
CA MET A 172 -1.03 2.65 -9.60
C MET A 172 -0.10 3.85 -9.37
N VAL A 173 0.72 3.82 -8.33
CA VAL A 173 1.69 4.91 -8.04
C VAL A 173 3.00 4.70 -8.80
N GLU A 174 3.31 3.46 -9.21
CA GLU A 174 4.53 3.12 -9.96
C GLU A 174 4.36 3.24 -11.49
N GLU A 175 3.15 3.44 -12.01
CA GLU A 175 2.82 3.62 -13.42
C GLU A 175 2.98 5.09 -13.88
#